data_b6c0d112e0bba82822ece7da9f68a2f9
#
_entry.id   b6c0d112e0bba82822ece7da9f68a2f9
#
_cell.length_a   1.000
_cell.length_b   1.000
_cell.length_c   1.000
_cell.angle_alpha   90.00
_cell.angle_beta   90.00
_cell.angle_gamma   90.00
#
_symmetry.space_group_name_H-M   'P 1'
#
loop_
_entity.id
_entity.type
_entity.pdbx_description
1 polymer ?
#
loop_
_entity_poly.entity_id
_entity_poly.type
_entity_poly.pdbx_seq_one_letter_code
_entity_poly.pdbx_strand_id
1 'polypeptide(L)'
;MVTDTPPFDLDIAQLRQRTSAKWRAADPDVLPLWVAEMDVMPAHAVVEALVEALDRGDTGYAFGTEYAEAYAEFARERWASGGFDPTRSAMVPDVMLGAVELLKVLTGPGDAVVVTPPVYPPFYAFAEHLGRRVVEVPLTAELRLDLPALADAFGAAAGQGRAAFLLCNPHNPTGTVHSPDELAGVAAAAEATGVRVVADEIHAPLVLPGTTYTPYLTMRGAERGFALVSASKGWNLPGLKAAVAFAGPEAGADLARLPEEVGHGVSHLGALAHTAALRHGQEWLEAVVDGLDRNRTLLGDLLAAHLPSVRWIPGAATYLAWLDFADLPWTVTGAADSAASRGDASVRAGAAAWFHEHARVLLSSGPAFGAGGEHCARLNFATSATVLTEAITRMAAAVSAQW
;
A
#
# COMPACT_ATOMS: atom_id res chain seq x y z
N MET A 1 12.37 19.88 20.60
CA MET A 1 12.82 20.79 19.51
C MET A 1 12.16 20.27 18.24
N VAL A 2 11.13 20.96 17.76
CA VAL A 2 10.56 20.69 16.43
C VAL A 2 11.68 21.02 15.45
N THR A 3 12.18 20.04 14.72
CA THR A 3 13.14 20.30 13.65
C THR A 3 12.34 20.81 12.45
N ASP A 4 12.58 22.06 12.04
CA ASP A 4 12.19 22.62 10.73
C ASP A 4 12.90 21.91 9.57
N THR A 5 13.28 20.65 9.77
CA THR A 5 14.01 19.85 8.78
C THR A 5 13.02 19.37 7.72
N PRO A 6 13.26 19.59 6.45
CA PRO A 6 12.44 19.03 5.36
C PRO A 6 12.27 17.52 5.57
N PRO A 7 11.09 16.95 5.26
CA PRO A 7 10.78 15.57 5.63
C PRO A 7 11.76 14.52 5.08
N PHE A 8 12.47 14.79 3.96
CA PHE A 8 13.42 13.86 3.33
C PHE A 8 14.85 14.42 3.34
N ASP A 9 15.35 14.88 4.49
CA ASP A 9 16.68 15.49 4.63
C ASP A 9 17.65 14.64 5.51
N LEU A 10 17.26 13.40 5.81
CA LEU A 10 18.12 12.50 6.58
C LEU A 10 19.28 11.99 5.72
N ASP A 11 20.49 12.05 6.28
CA ASP A 11 21.65 11.48 5.62
C ASP A 11 21.71 9.95 5.78
N ILE A 12 22.52 9.31 4.95
CA ILE A 12 22.63 7.85 4.94
C ILE A 12 23.22 7.29 6.25
N ALA A 13 24.06 8.03 6.96
CA ALA A 13 24.65 7.58 8.21
C ALA A 13 23.59 7.55 9.33
N GLN A 14 22.70 8.53 9.37
CA GLN A 14 21.56 8.54 10.29
C GLN A 14 20.58 7.39 9.95
N LEU A 15 20.27 7.19 8.67
CA LEU A 15 19.35 6.14 8.20
C LEU A 15 19.88 4.73 8.54
N ARG A 16 21.19 4.49 8.44
CA ARG A 16 21.85 3.21 8.77
C ARG A 16 21.82 2.87 10.26
N GLN A 17 21.51 3.82 11.15
CA GLN A 17 21.29 3.54 12.57
C GLN A 17 19.91 2.90 12.84
N ARG A 18 19.00 2.95 11.87
CA ARG A 18 17.65 2.34 11.99
C ARG A 18 17.75 0.83 11.99
N THR A 19 16.87 0.21 12.79
CA THR A 19 16.83 -1.24 13.00
C THR A 19 15.61 -1.90 12.31
N SER A 20 14.78 -1.13 11.60
CA SER A 20 13.64 -1.65 10.85
C SER A 20 14.07 -2.49 9.64
N ALA A 21 13.14 -3.25 9.10
CA ALA A 21 13.38 -4.17 7.99
C ALA A 21 14.04 -3.47 6.79
N LYS A 22 13.63 -2.24 6.47
CA LYS A 22 14.19 -1.49 5.33
C LYS A 22 15.71 -1.43 5.37
N TRP A 23 16.27 -1.05 6.51
CA TRP A 23 17.71 -0.78 6.66
C TRP A 23 18.51 -1.98 7.18
N ARG A 24 17.86 -2.98 7.82
CA ARG A 24 18.54 -4.16 8.38
C ARG A 24 18.62 -5.35 7.41
N ALA A 25 17.70 -5.45 6.45
CA ALA A 25 17.70 -6.57 5.51
C ALA A 25 18.72 -6.42 4.38
N ALA A 26 19.35 -5.26 4.22
CA ALA A 26 20.34 -4.97 3.21
C ALA A 26 21.77 -4.89 3.80
N ASP A 27 22.76 -5.33 3.02
CA ASP A 27 24.17 -5.14 3.34
C ASP A 27 24.51 -3.65 3.46
N PRO A 28 25.58 -3.29 4.20
CA PRO A 28 25.92 -1.90 4.46
C PRO A 28 26.20 -1.03 3.21
N ASP A 29 26.56 -1.60 2.08
CA ASP A 29 26.85 -0.90 0.82
C ASP A 29 25.64 -0.86 -0.14
N VAL A 30 24.53 -1.55 0.21
CA VAL A 30 23.30 -1.60 -0.58
C VAL A 30 22.37 -0.44 -0.19
N LEU A 31 21.77 0.21 -1.18
CA LEU A 31 20.72 1.22 -0.99
C LEU A 31 19.34 0.53 -0.98
N PRO A 32 18.60 0.53 0.15
CA PRO A 32 17.34 -0.18 0.27
C PRO A 32 16.15 0.69 -0.19
N LEU A 33 15.70 0.49 -1.42
CA LEU A 33 14.53 1.16 -1.99
C LEU A 33 13.38 0.19 -2.27
N TRP A 34 13.22 -0.85 -1.45
CA TRP A 34 12.31 -1.97 -1.67
C TRP A 34 11.02 -1.90 -0.85
N VAL A 35 11.10 -1.77 0.47
CA VAL A 35 9.94 -1.84 1.35
C VAL A 35 9.23 -0.49 1.48
N ALA A 36 7.92 -0.55 1.70
CA ALA A 36 7.08 0.64 1.85
C ALA A 36 7.21 1.26 3.27
N GLU A 37 8.42 1.77 3.58
CA GLU A 37 8.76 2.61 4.73
C GLU A 37 9.43 3.89 4.21
N MET A 38 9.14 5.04 4.83
CA MET A 38 9.72 6.33 4.46
C MET A 38 10.96 6.66 5.30
N ASP A 39 11.91 7.35 4.70
CA ASP A 39 13.11 7.84 5.38
C ASP A 39 12.88 9.25 5.95
N VAL A 40 11.99 9.33 6.94
CA VAL A 40 11.56 10.57 7.61
C VAL A 40 11.67 10.43 9.12
N MET A 41 11.71 11.54 9.83
CA MET A 41 11.47 11.57 11.28
C MET A 41 9.96 11.48 11.56
N PRO A 42 9.51 10.89 12.67
CA PRO A 42 8.09 10.82 13.00
C PRO A 42 7.50 12.21 13.24
N ALA A 43 6.20 12.35 13.01
CA ALA A 43 5.46 13.56 13.38
C ALA A 43 5.56 13.81 14.90
N HIS A 44 5.73 15.08 15.30
CA HIS A 44 5.88 15.45 16.72
C HIS A 44 4.69 15.00 17.56
N ALA A 45 3.48 15.19 17.07
CA ALA A 45 2.25 14.76 17.76
C ALA A 45 2.22 13.25 18.07
N VAL A 46 2.80 12.43 17.19
CA VAL A 46 2.93 10.98 17.41
C VAL A 46 3.89 10.70 18.56
N VAL A 47 5.04 11.38 18.59
CA VAL A 47 6.04 11.20 19.66
C VAL A 47 5.48 11.63 21.00
N GLU A 48 4.83 12.80 21.07
CA GLU A 48 4.20 13.31 22.29
C GLU A 48 3.16 12.33 22.83
N ALA A 49 2.23 11.86 21.98
CA ALA A 49 1.18 10.93 22.40
C ALA A 49 1.76 9.63 22.98
N LEU A 50 2.83 9.11 22.39
CA LEU A 50 3.50 7.90 22.88
C LEU A 50 4.19 8.15 24.22
N VAL A 51 4.92 9.25 24.37
CA VAL A 51 5.60 9.62 25.62
C VAL A 51 4.57 9.81 26.74
N GLU A 52 3.51 10.55 26.51
CA GLU A 52 2.45 10.75 27.48
C GLU A 52 1.77 9.45 27.91
N ALA A 53 1.50 8.52 26.99
CA ALA A 53 0.92 7.23 27.32
C ALA A 53 1.86 6.40 28.19
N LEU A 54 3.16 6.35 27.85
CA LEU A 54 4.18 5.64 28.62
C LEU A 54 4.39 6.25 30.00
N ASP A 55 4.40 7.57 30.13
CA ASP A 55 4.53 8.27 31.42
C ASP A 55 3.34 8.00 32.34
N ARG A 56 2.14 7.77 31.80
CA ARG A 56 0.96 7.36 32.56
C ARG A 56 0.89 5.86 32.85
N GLY A 57 1.81 5.04 32.28
CA GLY A 57 1.73 3.59 32.34
C GLY A 57 0.54 2.99 31.55
N ASP A 58 0.06 3.71 30.54
CA ASP A 58 -1.10 3.34 29.72
C ASP A 58 -0.69 2.38 28.58
N THR A 59 -0.43 1.13 28.94
CA THR A 59 0.10 0.08 28.07
C THR A 59 -0.83 -1.14 27.98
N GLY A 60 -2.13 -0.94 28.22
CA GLY A 60 -3.15 -1.99 28.20
C GLY A 60 -3.61 -2.37 26.78
N TYR A 61 -4.78 -2.98 26.70
CA TYR A 61 -5.42 -3.32 25.43
C TYR A 61 -6.13 -2.12 24.82
N ALA A 62 -6.10 -2.02 23.49
CA ALA A 62 -6.84 -0.99 22.75
C ALA A 62 -8.36 -1.19 22.96
N PHE A 63 -9.07 -0.08 23.15
CA PHE A 63 -10.52 -0.07 23.35
C PHE A 63 -11.12 1.24 22.84
N GLY A 64 -12.41 1.22 22.47
CA GLY A 64 -13.16 2.41 22.06
C GLY A 64 -13.15 2.63 20.54
N THR A 65 -13.72 3.76 20.13
CA THR A 65 -13.93 4.15 18.72
C THR A 65 -13.10 5.37 18.30
N GLU A 66 -12.29 5.91 19.21
CA GLU A 66 -11.59 7.19 19.02
C GLU A 66 -10.69 7.19 17.78
N TYR A 67 -10.09 6.05 17.44
CA TYR A 67 -9.28 5.93 16.22
C TYR A 67 -10.16 5.98 14.97
N ALA A 68 -11.31 5.28 14.97
CA ALA A 68 -12.26 5.33 13.86
C ALA A 68 -12.89 6.73 13.70
N GLU A 69 -13.20 7.41 14.81
CA GLU A 69 -13.70 8.78 14.83
C GLU A 69 -12.67 9.75 14.23
N ALA A 70 -11.41 9.66 14.67
CA ALA A 70 -10.33 10.49 14.15
C ALA A 70 -10.12 10.27 12.64
N TYR A 71 -10.24 9.02 12.15
CA TYR A 71 -10.14 8.75 10.70
C TYR A 71 -11.33 9.34 9.94
N ALA A 72 -12.54 9.22 10.46
CA ALA A 72 -13.74 9.79 9.86
C ALA A 72 -13.70 11.34 9.83
N GLU A 73 -13.16 11.96 10.89
CA GLU A 73 -12.90 13.41 10.95
C GLU A 73 -11.90 13.82 9.86
N PHE A 74 -10.75 13.17 9.81
CA PHE A 74 -9.71 13.41 8.82
C PHE A 74 -10.24 13.24 7.38
N ALA A 75 -10.99 12.16 7.09
CA ALA A 75 -11.55 11.91 5.77
C ALA A 75 -12.54 13.00 5.34
N ARG A 76 -13.34 13.50 6.26
CA ARG A 76 -14.32 14.58 6.01
C ARG A 76 -13.62 15.89 5.69
N GLU A 77 -12.56 16.21 6.43
CA GLU A 77 -11.81 17.45 6.24
C GLU A 77 -10.99 17.41 4.95
N ARG A 78 -10.31 16.27 4.68
CA ARG A 78 -9.37 16.18 3.56
C ARG A 78 -10.03 15.89 2.22
N TRP A 79 -11.11 15.09 2.19
CA TRP A 79 -11.76 14.65 0.95
C TRP A 79 -13.23 15.05 0.84
N ALA A 80 -13.74 15.85 1.78
CA ALA A 80 -15.17 16.19 1.90
C ALA A 80 -16.07 14.93 1.89
N SER A 81 -15.57 13.82 2.44
CA SER A 81 -16.20 12.49 2.36
C SER A 81 -16.88 12.09 3.65
N GLY A 82 -18.10 11.55 3.52
CA GLY A 82 -18.88 10.99 4.63
C GLY A 82 -18.95 9.45 4.67
N GLY A 83 -18.14 8.74 3.89
CA GLY A 83 -18.23 7.28 3.73
C GLY A 83 -17.79 6.46 4.96
N PHE A 84 -17.16 7.07 5.97
CA PHE A 84 -16.65 6.39 7.15
C PHE A 84 -17.52 6.67 8.37
N ASP A 85 -18.31 5.68 8.81
CA ASP A 85 -19.16 5.78 9.98
C ASP A 85 -18.53 5.01 11.16
N PRO A 86 -18.08 5.69 12.23
CA PRO A 86 -17.45 5.05 13.39
C PRO A 86 -18.35 4.00 14.08
N THR A 87 -19.66 4.14 13.97
CA THR A 87 -20.60 3.16 14.56
C THR A 87 -20.65 1.82 13.80
N ARG A 88 -20.12 1.79 12.58
CA ARG A 88 -19.97 0.60 11.74
C ARG A 88 -18.48 0.35 11.46
N SER A 89 -17.68 0.36 12.52
CA SER A 89 -16.24 0.14 12.44
C SER A 89 -15.77 -0.93 13.43
N ALA A 90 -14.62 -1.51 13.15
CA ALA A 90 -13.91 -2.39 14.06
C ALA A 90 -12.41 -2.14 13.95
N MET A 91 -11.71 -2.04 15.07
CA MET A 91 -10.25 -2.02 15.07
C MET A 91 -9.70 -3.40 14.71
N VAL A 92 -8.66 -3.42 13.89
CA VAL A 92 -7.93 -4.61 13.45
C VAL A 92 -6.41 -4.38 13.58
N PRO A 93 -5.59 -5.45 13.73
CA PRO A 93 -4.16 -5.28 13.99
C PRO A 93 -3.41 -4.51 12.89
N ASP A 94 -3.72 -4.79 11.65
CA ASP A 94 -3.30 -4.03 10.48
C ASP A 94 -4.27 -4.28 9.31
N VAL A 95 -4.11 -3.54 8.21
CA VAL A 95 -4.99 -3.64 7.04
C VAL A 95 -5.00 -5.06 6.45
N MET A 96 -3.84 -5.72 6.37
CA MET A 96 -3.79 -7.08 5.80
C MET A 96 -4.43 -8.13 6.69
N LEU A 97 -4.21 -8.07 8.01
CA LEU A 97 -4.92 -8.96 8.94
C LEU A 97 -6.42 -8.65 8.98
N GLY A 98 -6.80 -7.38 8.87
CA GLY A 98 -8.21 -7.00 8.67
C GLY A 98 -8.81 -7.62 7.41
N ALA A 99 -8.09 -7.59 6.28
CA ALA A 99 -8.52 -8.24 5.05
C ALA A 99 -8.68 -9.76 5.23
N VAL A 100 -7.72 -10.41 5.90
CA VAL A 100 -7.79 -11.85 6.23
C VAL A 100 -9.05 -12.18 7.02
N GLU A 101 -9.34 -11.43 8.08
CA GLU A 101 -10.49 -11.70 8.92
C GLU A 101 -11.82 -11.42 8.18
N LEU A 102 -11.90 -10.36 7.38
CA LEU A 102 -13.05 -10.12 6.50
C LEU A 102 -13.23 -11.25 5.48
N LEU A 103 -12.14 -11.71 4.83
CA LEU A 103 -12.23 -12.83 3.89
C LEU A 103 -12.73 -14.12 4.56
N LYS A 104 -12.38 -14.41 5.82
CA LYS A 104 -12.93 -15.55 6.58
C LYS A 104 -14.44 -15.43 6.80
N VAL A 105 -14.93 -14.21 7.03
CA VAL A 105 -16.37 -13.94 7.20
C VAL A 105 -17.12 -14.05 5.87
N LEU A 106 -16.53 -13.50 4.80
CA LEU A 106 -17.20 -13.32 3.51
C LEU A 106 -17.14 -14.55 2.60
N THR A 107 -16.07 -15.34 2.72
CA THR A 107 -15.76 -16.47 1.82
C THR A 107 -15.40 -17.72 2.62
N GLY A 108 -15.38 -18.89 1.95
CA GLY A 108 -14.91 -20.17 2.48
C GLY A 108 -13.76 -20.74 1.64
N PRO A 109 -13.15 -21.86 2.06
CA PRO A 109 -12.16 -22.57 1.25
C PRO A 109 -12.71 -22.92 -0.14
N GLY A 110 -11.94 -22.66 -1.19
CA GLY A 110 -12.32 -22.86 -2.60
C GLY A 110 -13.09 -21.69 -3.22
N ASP A 111 -13.67 -20.79 -2.42
CA ASP A 111 -14.30 -19.55 -2.94
C ASP A 111 -13.27 -18.63 -3.59
N ALA A 112 -13.72 -17.73 -4.45
CA ALA A 112 -12.85 -16.85 -5.23
C ALA A 112 -12.48 -15.55 -4.49
N VAL A 113 -11.22 -15.14 -4.64
CA VAL A 113 -10.75 -13.79 -4.34
C VAL A 113 -10.21 -13.19 -5.62
N VAL A 114 -10.86 -12.14 -6.12
CA VAL A 114 -10.45 -11.41 -7.32
C VAL A 114 -9.42 -10.37 -6.93
N VAL A 115 -8.38 -10.19 -7.76
CA VAL A 115 -7.32 -9.20 -7.61
C VAL A 115 -6.94 -8.60 -8.95
N THR A 116 -6.37 -7.39 -8.97
CA THR A 116 -6.03 -6.64 -10.19
C THR A 116 -4.51 -6.44 -10.32
N PRO A 117 -3.76 -7.45 -10.85
CA PRO A 117 -2.32 -7.29 -11.03
C PRO A 117 -1.94 -6.22 -12.07
N PRO A 118 -0.68 -5.69 -11.96
CA PRO A 118 0.27 -5.96 -10.88
C PRO A 118 -0.25 -5.40 -9.56
N VAL A 119 -0.33 -6.20 -8.49
CA VAL A 119 -0.94 -5.79 -7.22
C VAL A 119 -0.13 -6.29 -6.03
N TYR A 120 -0.34 -5.70 -4.87
CA TYR A 120 0.36 -5.96 -3.63
C TYR A 120 0.48 -7.46 -3.30
N PRO A 121 1.70 -8.04 -3.23
CA PRO A 121 1.91 -9.48 -3.11
C PRO A 121 1.18 -10.18 -1.96
N PRO A 122 0.99 -9.56 -0.78
CA PRO A 122 0.20 -10.16 0.29
C PRO A 122 -1.26 -10.48 -0.08
N PHE A 123 -1.86 -9.83 -1.08
CA PHE A 123 -3.20 -10.21 -1.55
C PHE A 123 -3.25 -11.65 -2.05
N TYR A 124 -2.20 -12.11 -2.73
CA TYR A 124 -2.05 -13.50 -3.14
C TYR A 124 -1.78 -14.41 -1.95
N ALA A 125 -0.71 -14.10 -1.21
CA ALA A 125 -0.23 -14.96 -0.13
C ALA A 125 -1.29 -15.23 0.92
N PHE A 126 -2.08 -14.23 1.32
CA PHE A 126 -3.13 -14.41 2.31
C PHE A 126 -4.37 -15.11 1.75
N ALA A 127 -4.77 -14.84 0.50
CA ALA A 127 -5.87 -15.55 -0.14
C ALA A 127 -5.54 -17.05 -0.27
N GLU A 128 -4.35 -17.39 -0.73
CA GLU A 128 -3.85 -18.77 -0.84
C GLU A 128 -3.72 -19.45 0.53
N HIS A 129 -3.18 -18.75 1.55
CA HIS A 129 -3.09 -19.25 2.92
C HIS A 129 -4.47 -19.62 3.49
N LEU A 130 -5.49 -18.88 3.12
CA LEU A 130 -6.88 -19.17 3.51
C LEU A 130 -7.53 -20.26 2.64
N GLY A 131 -6.83 -20.83 1.68
CA GLY A 131 -7.36 -21.82 0.74
C GLY A 131 -8.40 -21.24 -0.23
N ARG A 132 -8.32 -19.93 -0.55
CA ARG A 132 -9.15 -19.27 -1.56
C ARG A 132 -8.49 -19.39 -2.92
N ARG A 133 -9.31 -19.45 -3.95
CA ARG A 133 -8.84 -19.42 -5.34
C ARG A 133 -8.65 -17.97 -5.77
N VAL A 134 -7.44 -17.59 -6.11
CA VAL A 134 -7.14 -16.26 -6.66
C VAL A 134 -7.58 -16.19 -8.12
N VAL A 135 -8.29 -15.13 -8.48
CA VAL A 135 -8.71 -14.80 -9.83
C VAL A 135 -8.08 -13.46 -10.22
N GLU A 136 -7.18 -13.49 -11.19
CA GLU A 136 -6.51 -12.28 -11.68
C GLU A 136 -7.32 -11.63 -12.80
N VAL A 137 -7.52 -10.31 -12.68
CA VAL A 137 -8.01 -9.44 -13.75
C VAL A 137 -6.98 -8.30 -13.88
N PRO A 138 -6.02 -8.43 -14.82
CA PRO A 138 -4.95 -7.45 -14.95
C PRO A 138 -5.47 -6.03 -15.21
N LEU A 139 -4.75 -5.03 -14.71
CA LEU A 139 -4.96 -3.64 -15.11
C LEU A 139 -4.71 -3.48 -16.62
N THR A 140 -5.31 -2.44 -17.22
CA THR A 140 -5.00 -2.06 -18.61
C THR A 140 -3.56 -1.58 -18.77
N ALA A 141 -3.11 -1.37 -20.00
CA ALA A 141 -1.76 -0.83 -20.28
C ALA A 141 -1.53 0.56 -19.65
N GLU A 142 -2.61 1.31 -19.43
CA GLU A 142 -2.62 2.62 -18.77
C GLU A 142 -2.71 2.49 -17.24
N LEU A 143 -2.58 1.28 -16.71
CA LEU A 143 -2.67 0.95 -15.29
C LEU A 143 -4.03 1.32 -14.66
N ARG A 144 -5.13 1.15 -15.44
CA ARG A 144 -6.51 1.41 -15.03
C ARG A 144 -7.28 0.09 -14.86
N LEU A 145 -8.41 0.13 -14.13
CA LEU A 145 -9.30 -1.03 -14.00
C LEU A 145 -9.94 -1.38 -15.36
N ASP A 146 -9.85 -2.65 -15.75
CA ASP A 146 -10.64 -3.19 -16.87
C ASP A 146 -12.02 -3.57 -16.36
N LEU A 147 -12.95 -2.62 -16.37
CA LEU A 147 -14.31 -2.80 -15.84
C LEU A 147 -15.10 -3.92 -16.53
N PRO A 148 -15.07 -4.06 -17.88
CA PRO A 148 -15.69 -5.21 -18.56
C PRO A 148 -15.15 -6.55 -18.08
N ALA A 149 -13.82 -6.70 -18.04
CA ALA A 149 -13.19 -7.93 -17.58
C ALA A 149 -13.45 -8.23 -16.08
N LEU A 150 -13.53 -7.18 -15.24
CA LEU A 150 -13.92 -7.32 -13.83
C LEU A 150 -15.37 -7.79 -13.70
N ALA A 151 -16.31 -7.25 -14.46
CA ALA A 151 -17.70 -7.65 -14.41
C ALA A 151 -17.88 -9.13 -14.83
N ASP A 152 -17.17 -9.56 -15.89
CA ASP A 152 -17.16 -10.96 -16.34
C ASP A 152 -16.56 -11.89 -15.26
N ALA A 153 -15.44 -11.51 -14.67
CA ALA A 153 -14.78 -12.27 -13.60
C ALA A 153 -15.68 -12.38 -12.36
N PHE A 154 -16.36 -11.30 -11.96
CA PHE A 154 -17.31 -11.29 -10.86
C PHE A 154 -18.48 -12.24 -11.13
N GLY A 155 -19.07 -12.19 -12.33
CA GLY A 155 -20.14 -13.10 -12.72
C GLY A 155 -19.71 -14.58 -12.70
N ALA A 156 -18.53 -14.87 -13.25
CA ALA A 156 -17.96 -16.22 -13.25
C ALA A 156 -17.63 -16.72 -11.84
N ALA A 157 -17.08 -15.86 -10.97
CA ALA A 157 -16.75 -16.20 -9.59
C ALA A 157 -18.02 -16.46 -8.75
N ALA A 158 -19.01 -15.58 -8.86
CA ALA A 158 -20.30 -15.71 -8.16
C ALA A 158 -21.10 -16.94 -8.59
N GLY A 159 -20.99 -17.35 -9.85
CA GLY A 159 -21.60 -18.59 -10.37
C GLY A 159 -21.01 -19.88 -9.80
N GLN A 160 -19.85 -19.83 -9.14
CA GLN A 160 -19.13 -20.98 -8.58
C GLN A 160 -19.18 -21.03 -7.03
N GLY A 161 -19.64 -19.99 -6.38
CA GLY A 161 -19.68 -19.89 -4.91
C GLY A 161 -19.70 -18.44 -4.45
N ARG A 162 -19.29 -18.20 -3.21
CA ARG A 162 -19.09 -16.83 -2.71
C ARG A 162 -17.80 -16.27 -3.28
N ALA A 163 -17.74 -14.95 -3.46
CA ALA A 163 -16.57 -14.30 -3.95
C ALA A 163 -16.34 -12.95 -3.28
N ALA A 164 -15.06 -12.56 -3.17
CA ALA A 164 -14.65 -11.24 -2.72
C ALA A 164 -13.68 -10.61 -3.74
N PHE A 165 -13.66 -9.29 -3.80
CA PHE A 165 -12.69 -8.51 -4.55
C PHE A 165 -11.84 -7.68 -3.57
N LEU A 166 -10.53 -7.85 -3.62
CA LEU A 166 -9.58 -7.00 -2.91
C LEU A 166 -9.22 -5.81 -3.80
N LEU A 167 -9.88 -4.68 -3.56
CA LEU A 167 -9.61 -3.42 -4.27
C LEU A 167 -8.47 -2.69 -3.57
N CYS A 168 -7.41 -2.34 -4.30
CA CYS A 168 -6.32 -1.49 -3.82
C CYS A 168 -6.50 -0.06 -4.33
N ASN A 169 -6.83 0.92 -3.46
CA ASN A 169 -7.07 2.31 -3.87
C ASN A 169 -6.64 3.33 -2.80
N PRO A 170 -5.57 4.10 -3.01
CA PRO A 170 -4.66 4.14 -4.17
C PRO A 170 -3.89 2.83 -4.37
N HIS A 171 -3.57 2.55 -5.62
CA HIS A 171 -3.07 1.26 -6.05
C HIS A 171 -1.56 1.08 -5.78
N ASN A 172 -1.18 -0.03 -5.17
CA ASN A 172 0.19 -0.47 -4.99
C ASN A 172 0.46 -1.68 -5.92
N PRO A 173 1.38 -1.61 -6.89
CA PRO A 173 2.59 -0.76 -6.92
C PRO A 173 2.51 0.49 -7.79
N THR A 174 1.43 0.74 -8.51
CA THR A 174 1.39 1.68 -9.63
C THR A 174 1.20 3.15 -9.21
N GLY A 175 0.72 3.40 -7.98
CA GLY A 175 0.36 4.74 -7.52
C GLY A 175 -0.91 5.30 -8.19
N THR A 176 -1.66 4.46 -8.90
CA THR A 176 -2.91 4.84 -9.54
C THR A 176 -3.97 5.19 -8.50
N VAL A 177 -4.64 6.31 -8.68
CA VAL A 177 -5.88 6.66 -7.97
C VAL A 177 -7.03 6.36 -8.89
N HIS A 178 -7.90 5.43 -8.51
CA HIS A 178 -9.06 5.08 -9.33
C HIS A 178 -10.06 6.22 -9.36
N SER A 179 -10.63 6.48 -10.54
CA SER A 179 -11.61 7.54 -10.72
C SER A 179 -12.97 7.20 -10.07
N PRO A 180 -13.81 8.20 -9.77
CA PRO A 180 -15.17 7.94 -9.31
C PRO A 180 -15.95 7.01 -10.25
N ASP A 181 -15.77 7.14 -11.58
CA ASP A 181 -16.45 6.30 -12.57
C ASP A 181 -15.98 4.84 -12.52
N GLU A 182 -14.67 4.61 -12.32
CA GLU A 182 -14.14 3.25 -12.13
C GLU A 182 -14.68 2.63 -10.84
N LEU A 183 -14.67 3.37 -9.74
CA LEU A 183 -15.20 2.88 -8.46
C LEU A 183 -16.70 2.62 -8.52
N ALA A 184 -17.46 3.46 -9.22
CA ALA A 184 -18.89 3.25 -9.46
C ALA A 184 -19.13 2.00 -10.33
N GLY A 185 -18.29 1.77 -11.34
CA GLY A 185 -18.35 0.56 -12.17
C GLY A 185 -18.08 -0.71 -11.35
N VAL A 186 -17.08 -0.68 -10.48
CA VAL A 186 -16.81 -1.79 -9.52
C VAL A 186 -18.00 -2.02 -8.60
N ALA A 187 -18.56 -0.96 -8.00
CA ALA A 187 -19.71 -1.07 -7.09
C ALA A 187 -20.93 -1.66 -7.78
N ALA A 188 -21.25 -1.19 -9.00
CA ALA A 188 -22.36 -1.72 -9.79
C ALA A 188 -22.17 -3.20 -10.17
N ALA A 189 -20.96 -3.60 -10.58
CA ALA A 189 -20.65 -4.99 -10.88
C ALA A 189 -20.75 -5.89 -9.64
N ALA A 190 -20.28 -5.40 -8.50
CA ALA A 190 -20.35 -6.10 -7.22
C ALA A 190 -21.81 -6.25 -6.73
N GLU A 191 -22.62 -5.20 -6.85
CA GLU A 191 -24.04 -5.24 -6.51
C GLU A 191 -24.79 -6.25 -7.39
N ALA A 192 -24.56 -6.22 -8.70
CA ALA A 192 -25.23 -7.10 -9.65
C ALA A 192 -24.91 -8.59 -9.46
N THR A 193 -23.69 -8.92 -8.97
CA THR A 193 -23.21 -10.31 -8.85
C THR A 193 -23.20 -10.82 -7.41
N GLY A 194 -23.30 -9.94 -6.41
CA GLY A 194 -23.19 -10.29 -5.00
C GLY A 194 -21.74 -10.47 -4.53
N VAL A 195 -20.74 -10.19 -5.34
CA VAL A 195 -19.33 -10.16 -4.96
C VAL A 195 -19.11 -9.10 -3.88
N ARG A 196 -18.32 -9.42 -2.86
CA ARG A 196 -18.09 -8.53 -1.72
C ARG A 196 -16.76 -7.78 -1.91
N VAL A 197 -16.80 -6.46 -1.92
CA VAL A 197 -15.60 -5.64 -2.08
C VAL A 197 -15.00 -5.30 -0.71
N VAL A 198 -13.70 -5.55 -0.57
CA VAL A 198 -12.86 -5.11 0.54
C VAL A 198 -11.82 -4.17 -0.04
N ALA A 199 -12.00 -2.88 0.18
CA ALA A 199 -11.10 -1.85 -0.32
C ALA A 199 -9.95 -1.63 0.67
N ASP A 200 -8.71 -1.87 0.23
CA ASP A 200 -7.50 -1.45 0.92
C ASP A 200 -7.21 0.01 0.55
N GLU A 201 -7.50 0.91 1.46
CA GLU A 201 -7.34 2.35 1.29
C GLU A 201 -6.19 2.92 2.14
N ILE A 202 -5.23 2.08 2.52
CA ILE A 202 -4.13 2.45 3.41
C ILE A 202 -3.24 3.59 2.85
N HIS A 203 -3.19 3.73 1.52
CA HIS A 203 -2.42 4.77 0.83
C HIS A 203 -3.21 6.07 0.60
N ALA A 204 -4.49 6.15 0.95
CA ALA A 204 -5.34 7.31 0.70
C ALA A 204 -4.77 8.64 1.23
N PRO A 205 -4.14 8.72 2.42
CA PRO A 205 -3.53 9.96 2.89
C PRO A 205 -2.36 10.48 2.02
N LEU A 206 -1.82 9.63 1.14
CA LEU A 206 -0.64 9.90 0.31
C LEU A 206 -0.99 10.22 -1.16
N VAL A 207 -2.20 10.71 -1.40
CA VAL A 207 -2.57 11.26 -2.72
C VAL A 207 -1.83 12.56 -2.95
N LEU A 208 -1.16 12.66 -4.11
CA LEU A 208 -0.28 13.77 -4.46
C LEU A 208 -1.07 14.96 -5.02
N PRO A 209 -0.50 16.19 -5.00
CA PRO A 209 -1.16 17.40 -5.47
C PRO A 209 -1.72 17.27 -6.89
N GLY A 210 -2.87 17.89 -7.13
CA GLY A 210 -3.54 17.86 -8.44
C GLY A 210 -4.45 16.65 -8.67
N THR A 211 -4.56 15.72 -7.71
CA THR A 211 -5.42 14.54 -7.81
C THR A 211 -6.47 14.55 -6.71
N THR A 212 -7.71 14.21 -7.07
CA THR A 212 -8.80 14.02 -6.11
C THR A 212 -8.94 12.53 -5.78
N TYR A 213 -8.98 12.22 -4.49
CA TYR A 213 -9.27 10.89 -3.99
C TYR A 213 -10.76 10.72 -3.67
N THR A 214 -11.29 9.55 -3.97
CA THR A 214 -12.67 9.18 -3.64
C THR A 214 -12.67 7.86 -2.88
N PRO A 215 -13.18 7.81 -1.63
CA PRO A 215 -13.33 6.57 -0.88
C PRO A 215 -14.36 5.63 -1.52
N TYR A 216 -14.09 4.34 -1.55
CA TYR A 216 -14.98 3.35 -2.16
C TYR A 216 -16.39 3.33 -1.52
N LEU A 217 -16.48 3.44 -0.20
CA LEU A 217 -17.75 3.39 0.53
C LEU A 217 -18.69 4.57 0.24
N THR A 218 -18.25 5.58 -0.52
CA THR A 218 -19.11 6.67 -0.98
C THR A 218 -19.86 6.36 -2.28
N MET A 219 -19.53 5.27 -2.93
CA MET A 219 -20.14 4.88 -4.19
C MET A 219 -21.53 4.25 -3.95
N ARG A 220 -22.49 4.61 -4.80
CA ARG A 220 -23.75 3.88 -4.86
C ARG A 220 -23.47 2.45 -5.31
N GLY A 221 -24.05 1.46 -4.64
CA GLY A 221 -23.76 0.04 -4.83
C GLY A 221 -22.65 -0.51 -3.92
N ALA A 222 -22.01 0.36 -3.12
CA ALA A 222 -20.99 -0.05 -2.15
C ALA A 222 -21.56 -0.35 -0.74
N GLU A 223 -22.88 -0.37 -0.57
CA GLU A 223 -23.56 -0.51 0.72
C GLU A 223 -23.17 -1.80 1.47
N ARG A 224 -22.78 -2.83 0.75
CA ARG A 224 -22.30 -4.11 1.29
C ARG A 224 -20.77 -4.25 1.30
N GLY A 225 -20.04 -3.20 0.93
CA GLY A 225 -18.59 -3.17 0.89
C GLY A 225 -17.94 -2.88 2.24
N PHE A 226 -16.61 -2.99 2.24
CA PHE A 226 -15.74 -2.65 3.37
C PHE A 226 -14.60 -1.77 2.90
N ALA A 227 -14.11 -0.88 3.79
CA ALA A 227 -12.87 -0.15 3.61
C ALA A 227 -11.93 -0.46 4.79
N LEU A 228 -10.69 -0.78 4.48
CA LEU A 228 -9.61 -0.97 5.44
C LEU A 228 -8.67 0.21 5.35
N VAL A 229 -8.50 0.89 6.46
CA VAL A 229 -7.74 2.14 6.55
C VAL A 229 -6.75 2.12 7.70
N SER A 230 -5.67 2.87 7.55
CA SER A 230 -4.69 3.05 8.62
C SER A 230 -3.86 4.31 8.41
N ALA A 231 -3.45 4.99 9.48
CA ALA A 231 -2.47 6.06 9.43
C ALA A 231 -1.03 5.55 9.15
N SER A 232 -0.80 4.23 9.17
CA SER A 232 0.55 3.65 9.13
C SER A 232 1.36 4.03 7.89
N LYS A 233 0.75 4.19 6.71
CA LYS A 233 1.47 4.62 5.50
C LYS A 233 1.59 6.13 5.40
N GLY A 234 0.54 6.86 5.72
CA GLY A 234 0.55 8.32 5.70
C GLY A 234 1.60 8.93 6.63
N TRP A 235 1.73 8.39 7.84
CA TRP A 235 2.64 8.92 8.86
C TRP A 235 3.84 8.02 9.17
N ASN A 236 4.11 7.03 8.32
CA ASN A 236 5.26 6.12 8.45
C ASN A 236 5.31 5.36 9.78
N LEU A 237 4.21 4.76 10.19
CA LEU A 237 4.03 4.04 11.46
C LEU A 237 3.80 2.51 11.29
N PRO A 238 4.42 1.80 10.33
CA PRO A 238 4.06 0.40 10.06
C PRO A 238 4.40 -0.56 11.21
N GLY A 239 5.28 -0.15 12.13
CA GLY A 239 5.62 -0.89 13.34
C GLY A 239 4.60 -0.73 14.48
N LEU A 240 3.78 0.32 14.46
CA LEU A 240 2.73 0.58 15.43
C LEU A 240 1.40 0.02 14.89
N LYS A 241 1.20 -1.28 15.10
CA LYS A 241 0.12 -2.07 14.49
C LYS A 241 -1.26 -1.60 14.94
N ALA A 242 -1.96 -0.86 14.09
CA ALA A 242 -3.36 -0.48 14.24
C ALA A 242 -3.97 -0.13 12.87
N ALA A 243 -5.20 -0.56 12.64
CA ALA A 243 -6.01 -0.22 11.48
C ALA A 243 -7.50 -0.24 11.85
N VAL A 244 -8.35 0.26 10.96
CA VAL A 244 -9.80 0.24 11.13
C VAL A 244 -10.43 -0.39 9.89
N ALA A 245 -11.35 -1.31 10.10
CA ALA A 245 -12.29 -1.80 9.12
C ALA A 245 -13.60 -1.01 9.25
N PHE A 246 -14.01 -0.32 8.20
CA PHE A 246 -15.32 0.31 8.09
C PHE A 246 -16.24 -0.52 7.21
N ALA A 247 -17.49 -0.64 7.60
CA ALA A 247 -18.51 -1.31 6.82
C ALA A 247 -19.50 -0.32 6.18
N GLY A 248 -19.92 -0.60 4.98
CA GLY A 248 -21.07 0.05 4.36
C GLY A 248 -22.35 -0.18 5.16
N PRO A 249 -23.43 0.57 4.91
CA PRO A 249 -24.64 0.53 5.74
C PRO A 249 -25.33 -0.85 5.79
N GLU A 250 -25.10 -1.72 4.80
CA GLU A 250 -25.65 -3.08 4.75
C GLU A 250 -24.64 -4.18 5.13
N ALA A 251 -23.41 -3.80 5.49
CA ALA A 251 -22.34 -4.75 5.82
C ALA A 251 -22.05 -4.85 7.33
N GLY A 252 -22.74 -4.08 8.18
CA GLY A 252 -22.48 -4.03 9.61
C GLY A 252 -22.66 -5.38 10.31
N ALA A 253 -23.65 -6.20 9.90
CA ALA A 253 -23.87 -7.53 10.44
C ALA A 253 -22.69 -8.49 10.14
N ASP A 254 -22.05 -8.37 8.99
CA ASP A 254 -20.86 -9.16 8.66
C ASP A 254 -19.65 -8.68 9.47
N LEU A 255 -19.48 -7.36 9.63
CA LEU A 255 -18.41 -6.80 10.47
C LEU A 255 -18.52 -7.27 11.92
N ALA A 256 -19.74 -7.34 12.47
CA ALA A 256 -20.00 -7.83 13.83
C ALA A 256 -19.69 -9.33 14.04
N ARG A 257 -19.38 -10.07 12.97
CA ARG A 257 -18.93 -11.48 13.03
C ARG A 257 -17.43 -11.63 13.23
N LEU A 258 -16.68 -10.53 13.17
CA LEU A 258 -15.26 -10.59 13.51
C LEU A 258 -15.10 -11.03 14.97
N PRO A 259 -14.22 -12.02 15.25
CA PRO A 259 -13.97 -12.43 16.63
C PRO A 259 -13.40 -11.26 17.46
N GLU A 260 -13.83 -11.18 18.72
CA GLU A 260 -13.34 -10.15 19.66
C GLU A 260 -11.80 -10.16 19.79
N GLU A 261 -11.21 -11.35 19.71
CA GLU A 261 -9.77 -11.57 19.81
C GLU A 261 -8.98 -10.85 18.70
N VAL A 262 -9.59 -10.54 17.57
CA VAL A 262 -8.95 -9.74 16.50
C VAL A 262 -8.62 -8.34 17.03
N GLY A 263 -9.53 -7.73 17.79
CA GLY A 263 -9.31 -6.45 18.45
C GLY A 263 -8.17 -6.48 19.47
N HIS A 264 -7.96 -7.60 20.16
CA HIS A 264 -6.88 -7.76 21.13
C HIS A 264 -5.47 -7.75 20.48
N GLY A 265 -5.38 -8.01 19.18
CA GLY A 265 -4.14 -7.92 18.42
C GLY A 265 -3.74 -6.49 18.03
N VAL A 266 -4.58 -5.51 18.27
CA VAL A 266 -4.29 -4.10 18.00
C VAL A 266 -3.34 -3.56 19.08
N SER A 267 -2.29 -2.87 18.66
CA SER A 267 -1.43 -2.14 19.59
C SER A 267 -2.16 -0.91 20.13
N HIS A 268 -2.36 -0.86 21.46
CA HIS A 268 -2.94 0.33 22.11
C HIS A 268 -2.11 1.58 21.83
N LEU A 269 -0.79 1.50 22.03
CA LEU A 269 0.12 2.59 21.68
C LEU A 269 0.08 2.93 20.19
N GLY A 270 -0.14 1.92 19.33
CA GLY A 270 -0.38 2.13 17.91
C GLY A 270 -1.67 2.92 17.64
N ALA A 271 -2.79 2.56 18.27
CA ALA A 271 -4.04 3.27 18.12
C ALA A 271 -3.95 4.73 18.61
N LEU A 272 -3.31 4.97 19.76
CA LEU A 272 -3.05 6.33 20.28
C LEU A 272 -2.19 7.15 19.31
N ALA A 273 -1.08 6.58 18.83
CA ALA A 273 -0.18 7.23 17.88
C ALA A 273 -0.89 7.59 16.56
N HIS A 274 -1.69 6.66 16.03
CA HIS A 274 -2.46 6.88 14.80
C HIS A 274 -3.55 7.92 14.98
N THR A 275 -4.24 7.94 16.12
CA THR A 275 -5.23 8.97 16.46
C THR A 275 -4.59 10.35 16.54
N ALA A 276 -3.45 10.47 17.21
CA ALA A 276 -2.69 11.72 17.29
C ALA A 276 -2.18 12.18 15.91
N ALA A 277 -1.71 11.26 15.07
CA ALA A 277 -1.30 11.54 13.70
C ALA A 277 -2.43 12.15 12.87
N LEU A 278 -3.62 11.55 12.93
CA LEU A 278 -4.80 12.02 12.19
C LEU A 278 -5.28 13.39 12.67
N ARG A 279 -5.33 13.61 13.99
CA ARG A 279 -5.87 14.85 14.57
C ARG A 279 -4.89 16.02 14.57
N HIS A 280 -3.59 15.73 14.75
CA HIS A 280 -2.57 16.76 15.02
C HIS A 280 -1.33 16.66 14.12
N GLY A 281 -1.28 15.68 13.21
CA GLY A 281 -0.14 15.45 12.31
C GLY A 281 -0.38 15.89 10.87
N GLN A 282 -1.38 16.71 10.59
CA GLN A 282 -1.76 17.05 9.20
C GLN A 282 -0.71 17.93 8.51
N GLU A 283 -0.16 18.95 9.18
CA GLU A 283 0.90 19.81 8.62
C GLU A 283 2.15 18.97 8.26
N TRP A 284 2.50 18.01 9.12
CA TRP A 284 3.59 17.08 8.83
C TRP A 284 3.29 16.22 7.59
N LEU A 285 2.06 15.71 7.46
CA LEU A 285 1.63 14.96 6.29
C LEU A 285 1.69 15.79 5.02
N GLU A 286 1.26 17.04 5.05
CA GLU A 286 1.34 17.96 3.92
C GLU A 286 2.79 18.16 3.47
N ALA A 287 3.69 18.42 4.41
CA ALA A 287 5.11 18.55 4.11
C ALA A 287 5.70 17.27 3.48
N VAL A 288 5.26 16.08 3.96
CA VAL A 288 5.65 14.79 3.36
C VAL A 288 5.10 14.65 1.95
N VAL A 289 3.83 14.94 1.72
CA VAL A 289 3.19 14.84 0.41
C VAL A 289 3.88 15.77 -0.60
N ASP A 290 4.19 16.99 -0.20
CA ASP A 290 4.96 17.94 -1.03
C ASP A 290 6.38 17.42 -1.32
N GLY A 291 7.02 16.82 -0.32
CA GLY A 291 8.33 16.19 -0.48
C GLY A 291 8.30 15.01 -1.44
N LEU A 292 7.26 14.19 -1.37
CA LEU A 292 7.04 13.07 -2.29
C LEU A 292 6.80 13.56 -3.72
N ASP A 293 6.05 14.63 -3.91
CA ASP A 293 5.80 15.18 -5.24
C ASP A 293 7.10 15.73 -5.89
N ARG A 294 7.95 16.39 -5.06
CA ARG A 294 9.31 16.78 -5.52
C ARG A 294 10.16 15.56 -5.87
N ASN A 295 10.16 14.52 -5.06
CA ASN A 295 10.93 13.31 -5.33
C ASN A 295 10.39 12.55 -6.55
N ARG A 296 9.07 12.55 -6.78
CA ARG A 296 8.46 11.99 -7.99
C ARG A 296 8.98 12.70 -9.24
N THR A 297 9.01 14.03 -9.21
CA THR A 297 9.56 14.84 -10.31
C THR A 297 11.04 14.55 -10.51
N LEU A 298 11.83 14.57 -9.44
CA LEU A 298 13.26 14.24 -9.48
C LEU A 298 13.52 12.85 -10.07
N LEU A 299 12.74 11.85 -9.67
CA LEU A 299 12.86 10.49 -10.21
C LEU A 299 12.63 10.48 -11.73
N GLY A 300 11.61 11.20 -12.20
CA GLY A 300 11.34 11.33 -13.65
C GLY A 300 12.51 11.94 -14.41
N ASP A 301 13.07 13.03 -13.90
CA ASP A 301 14.23 13.70 -14.49
C ASP A 301 15.48 12.80 -14.51
N LEU A 302 15.74 12.09 -13.42
CA LEU A 302 16.84 11.14 -13.30
C LEU A 302 16.70 9.96 -14.27
N LEU A 303 15.50 9.39 -14.39
CA LEU A 303 15.24 8.30 -15.34
C LEU A 303 15.42 8.78 -16.78
N ALA A 304 14.87 9.93 -17.13
CA ALA A 304 15.03 10.51 -18.47
C ALA A 304 16.49 10.80 -18.82
N ALA A 305 17.29 11.26 -17.86
CA ALA A 305 18.70 11.60 -18.08
C ALA A 305 19.62 10.37 -18.10
N HIS A 306 19.39 9.38 -17.27
CA HIS A 306 20.35 8.31 -16.99
C HIS A 306 19.88 6.91 -17.43
N LEU A 307 18.57 6.67 -17.52
CA LEU A 307 17.96 5.39 -17.88
C LEU A 307 16.78 5.58 -18.84
N PRO A 308 16.98 6.23 -20.01
CA PRO A 308 15.87 6.62 -20.89
C PRO A 308 15.07 5.45 -21.49
N SER A 309 15.59 4.23 -21.43
CA SER A 309 14.87 3.03 -21.86
C SER A 309 13.96 2.43 -20.76
N VAL A 310 13.97 2.98 -19.54
CA VAL A 310 13.08 2.55 -18.49
C VAL A 310 11.74 3.25 -18.66
N ARG A 311 10.66 2.48 -18.78
CA ARG A 311 9.30 3.02 -18.85
C ARG A 311 8.72 3.18 -17.46
N TRP A 312 8.12 4.32 -17.22
CA TRP A 312 7.41 4.63 -16.00
C TRP A 312 6.20 5.52 -16.28
N ILE A 313 5.04 5.13 -15.76
CA ILE A 313 3.85 5.98 -15.69
C ILE A 313 3.83 6.54 -14.26
N PRO A 314 4.10 7.84 -14.06
CA PRO A 314 4.11 8.43 -12.74
C PRO A 314 2.76 8.29 -12.04
N GLY A 315 2.76 7.67 -10.85
CA GLY A 315 1.56 7.53 -10.04
C GLY A 315 1.07 8.88 -9.49
N ALA A 316 -0.21 8.94 -9.19
CA ALA A 316 -0.89 10.10 -8.58
C ALA A 316 -0.96 9.99 -7.05
N ALA A 317 -0.45 8.93 -6.47
CA ALA A 317 -0.42 8.68 -5.04
C ALA A 317 0.74 7.77 -4.64
N THR A 318 0.95 7.60 -3.36
CA THR A 318 1.99 6.78 -2.75
C THR A 318 3.40 7.34 -2.92
N TYR A 319 4.38 6.58 -2.49
CA TYR A 319 5.81 6.85 -2.68
C TYR A 319 6.49 5.69 -3.42
N LEU A 320 5.70 4.98 -4.25
CA LEU A 320 6.11 3.78 -4.95
C LEU A 320 6.08 4.05 -6.45
N ALA A 321 7.16 3.73 -7.15
CA ALA A 321 7.28 3.79 -8.59
C ALA A 321 7.33 2.38 -9.17
N TRP A 322 6.47 2.08 -10.13
CA TRP A 322 6.46 0.84 -10.90
C TRP A 322 7.24 1.03 -12.17
N LEU A 323 8.47 0.52 -12.19
CA LEU A 323 9.44 0.71 -13.27
C LEU A 323 9.46 -0.52 -14.16
N ASP A 324 9.28 -0.33 -15.47
CA ASP A 324 9.35 -1.38 -16.48
C ASP A 324 10.70 -1.29 -17.21
N PHE A 325 11.43 -2.39 -17.17
CA PHE A 325 12.78 -2.55 -17.70
C PHE A 325 12.82 -3.42 -18.96
N ALA A 326 11.68 -3.73 -19.60
CA ALA A 326 11.62 -4.61 -20.76
C ALA A 326 12.49 -4.16 -21.95
N ASP A 327 12.65 -2.85 -22.12
CA ASP A 327 13.44 -2.29 -23.22
C ASP A 327 14.94 -2.15 -22.88
N LEU A 328 15.38 -2.63 -21.72
CA LEU A 328 16.80 -2.72 -21.43
C LEU A 328 17.42 -3.95 -22.12
N PRO A 329 18.66 -3.84 -22.58
CA PRO A 329 19.26 -4.82 -23.49
C PRO A 329 19.70 -6.14 -22.87
N TRP A 330 19.43 -6.37 -21.57
CA TRP A 330 19.67 -7.70 -21.00
C TRP A 330 18.43 -8.59 -21.16
N THR A 331 18.63 -9.78 -21.64
CA THR A 331 17.68 -10.86 -21.42
C THR A 331 17.75 -11.25 -19.95
N VAL A 332 16.68 -10.99 -19.20
CA VAL A 332 16.51 -11.61 -17.88
C VAL A 332 16.35 -13.13 -18.11
N THR A 333 17.48 -13.79 -18.35
CA THR A 333 17.54 -15.25 -18.40
C THR A 333 17.43 -15.76 -16.96
N GLY A 334 16.23 -16.10 -16.58
CA GLY A 334 15.91 -16.63 -15.25
C GLY A 334 14.61 -16.05 -14.74
N ALA A 335 13.55 -16.09 -15.54
CA ALA A 335 12.21 -16.15 -15.01
C ALA A 335 12.14 -17.45 -14.21
N ALA A 336 12.56 -17.40 -12.94
CA ALA A 336 12.32 -18.48 -12.01
C ALA A 336 10.81 -18.70 -11.95
N ASP A 337 10.42 -19.95 -12.01
CA ASP A 337 9.05 -20.42 -11.97
C ASP A 337 8.18 -19.56 -11.07
N SER A 338 7.20 -18.89 -11.65
CA SER A 338 6.34 -17.87 -11.04
C SER A 338 5.50 -18.39 -9.85
N ALA A 339 5.48 -19.69 -9.63
CA ALA A 339 4.74 -20.33 -8.55
C ALA A 339 5.56 -20.64 -7.28
N ALA A 340 6.89 -20.71 -7.36
CA ALA A 340 7.72 -21.13 -6.22
C ALA A 340 8.32 -19.98 -5.39
N SER A 341 8.13 -18.71 -5.78
CA SER A 341 8.88 -17.57 -5.22
C SER A 341 8.03 -16.51 -4.50
N ARG A 342 6.82 -16.85 -4.06
CA ARG A 342 5.91 -15.90 -3.36
C ARG A 342 6.24 -15.69 -1.87
N GLY A 343 7.44 -16.09 -1.42
CA GLY A 343 7.98 -15.80 -0.09
C GLY A 343 9.11 -14.76 -0.15
N ASP A 344 9.94 -14.73 0.87
CA ASP A 344 11.09 -13.79 1.02
C ASP A 344 12.07 -13.80 -0.18
N ALA A 345 12.13 -14.93 -0.91
CA ALA A 345 12.89 -15.08 -2.15
C ALA A 345 12.35 -14.23 -3.33
N SER A 346 11.10 -13.77 -3.27
CA SER A 346 10.47 -12.91 -4.30
C SER A 346 11.13 -11.54 -4.46
N VAL A 347 11.85 -11.08 -3.45
CA VAL A 347 12.59 -9.79 -3.47
C VAL A 347 13.82 -9.88 -4.39
N ARG A 348 14.24 -11.07 -4.80
CA ARG A 348 15.50 -11.33 -5.50
C ARG A 348 15.33 -11.98 -6.89
N ALA A 349 14.22 -11.72 -7.59
CA ALA A 349 14.01 -12.21 -8.94
C ALA A 349 13.92 -11.07 -9.95
N GLY A 350 14.19 -11.35 -11.22
CA GLY A 350 14.05 -10.41 -12.32
C GLY A 350 15.00 -9.21 -12.22
N ALA A 351 14.53 -8.04 -12.68
CA ALA A 351 15.30 -6.79 -12.68
C ALA A 351 15.78 -6.40 -11.27
N ALA A 352 14.98 -6.65 -10.23
CA ALA A 352 15.35 -6.33 -8.85
C ALA A 352 16.58 -7.12 -8.38
N ALA A 353 16.67 -8.42 -8.71
CA ALA A 353 17.84 -9.25 -8.40
C ALA A 353 19.08 -8.73 -9.10
N TRP A 354 18.95 -8.40 -10.38
CA TRP A 354 20.06 -7.91 -11.19
C TRP A 354 20.61 -6.58 -10.64
N PHE A 355 19.76 -5.60 -10.33
CA PHE A 355 20.19 -4.32 -9.74
C PHE A 355 20.77 -4.48 -8.33
N HIS A 356 20.26 -5.44 -7.55
CA HIS A 356 20.86 -5.74 -6.25
C HIS A 356 22.31 -6.22 -6.39
N GLU A 357 22.57 -7.13 -7.34
CA GLU A 357 23.91 -7.70 -7.58
C GLU A 357 24.87 -6.68 -8.19
N HIS A 358 24.45 -5.98 -9.26
CA HIS A 358 25.35 -5.17 -10.10
C HIS A 358 25.37 -3.69 -9.73
N ALA A 359 24.27 -3.15 -9.19
CA ALA A 359 24.17 -1.74 -8.80
C ALA A 359 24.20 -1.53 -7.28
N ARG A 360 24.09 -2.59 -6.47
CA ARG A 360 23.94 -2.50 -5.01
C ARG A 360 22.73 -1.63 -4.62
N VAL A 361 21.62 -1.78 -5.36
CA VAL A 361 20.33 -1.14 -5.11
C VAL A 361 19.27 -2.23 -4.97
N LEU A 362 18.59 -2.28 -3.83
CA LEU A 362 17.58 -3.25 -3.53
C LEU A 362 16.18 -2.70 -3.85
N LEU A 363 15.49 -3.34 -4.80
CA LEU A 363 14.12 -3.03 -5.23
C LEU A 363 13.18 -4.19 -4.87
N SER A 364 11.86 -3.98 -4.94
CA SER A 364 10.92 -5.10 -4.86
C SER A 364 10.76 -5.76 -6.22
N SER A 365 10.85 -7.09 -6.24
CA SER A 365 10.76 -7.91 -7.45
C SER A 365 9.38 -7.84 -8.10
N GLY A 366 9.34 -7.51 -9.39
CA GLY A 366 8.10 -7.34 -10.15
C GLY A 366 7.27 -8.62 -10.27
N PRO A 367 7.85 -9.81 -10.57
CA PRO A 367 7.10 -11.06 -10.63
C PRO A 367 6.24 -11.37 -9.41
N ALA A 368 6.62 -10.89 -8.22
CA ALA A 368 5.83 -11.08 -7.01
C ALA A 368 4.47 -10.36 -7.03
N PHE A 369 4.30 -9.37 -7.89
CA PHE A 369 3.06 -8.57 -8.01
C PHE A 369 2.04 -9.20 -8.97
N GLY A 370 2.32 -10.39 -9.54
CA GLY A 370 1.42 -11.11 -10.46
C GLY A 370 1.64 -10.76 -11.92
N ALA A 371 0.63 -11.00 -12.74
CA ALA A 371 0.70 -10.82 -14.19
C ALA A 371 1.16 -9.40 -14.58
N GLY A 372 2.05 -9.31 -15.58
CA GLY A 372 2.63 -8.05 -16.05
C GLY A 372 3.81 -7.54 -15.22
N GLY A 373 4.28 -8.33 -14.24
CA GLY A 373 5.41 -7.97 -13.39
C GLY A 373 6.77 -8.52 -13.86
N GLU A 374 6.83 -9.30 -14.92
CA GLU A 374 8.00 -10.10 -15.32
C GLU A 374 9.27 -9.26 -15.55
N HIS A 375 9.11 -8.08 -16.14
CA HIS A 375 10.21 -7.16 -16.46
C HIS A 375 10.23 -5.93 -15.54
N CYS A 376 9.40 -5.90 -14.52
CA CYS A 376 9.24 -4.74 -13.67
C CYS A 376 9.95 -4.88 -12.32
N ALA A 377 10.12 -3.75 -11.65
CA ALA A 377 10.43 -3.69 -10.24
C ALA A 377 9.76 -2.46 -9.61
N ARG A 378 9.42 -2.57 -8.31
CA ARG A 378 8.89 -1.44 -7.55
C ARG A 378 10.01 -0.76 -6.78
N LEU A 379 10.15 0.56 -6.99
CA LEU A 379 11.07 1.45 -6.29
C LEU A 379 10.31 2.31 -5.28
N ASN A 380 10.82 2.42 -4.06
CA ASN A 380 10.37 3.38 -3.04
C ASN A 380 11.20 4.67 -3.17
N PHE A 381 10.55 5.79 -3.51
CA PHE A 381 11.22 7.09 -3.63
C PHE A 381 11.05 8.00 -2.40
N ALA A 382 10.50 7.49 -1.28
CA ALA A 382 10.39 8.23 -0.03
C ALA A 382 11.70 8.23 0.75
N THR A 383 12.70 8.87 0.20
CA THR A 383 14.06 9.01 0.77
C THR A 383 14.63 10.39 0.41
N SER A 384 15.86 10.71 0.82
CA SER A 384 16.48 11.99 0.44
C SER A 384 16.80 12.05 -1.05
N ALA A 385 16.80 13.25 -1.62
CA ALA A 385 17.19 13.49 -3.01
C ALA A 385 18.59 12.92 -3.31
N THR A 386 19.51 13.00 -2.35
CA THR A 386 20.86 12.44 -2.45
C THR A 386 20.85 10.93 -2.61
N VAL A 387 20.08 10.20 -1.76
CA VAL A 387 19.97 8.74 -1.83
C VAL A 387 19.29 8.32 -3.14
N LEU A 388 18.24 9.03 -3.55
CA LEU A 388 17.53 8.72 -4.80
C LEU A 388 18.43 8.93 -6.03
N THR A 389 19.16 10.05 -6.09
CA THR A 389 20.13 10.36 -7.16
C THR A 389 21.24 9.31 -7.22
N GLU A 390 21.82 8.98 -6.08
CA GLU A 390 22.86 7.94 -5.99
C GLU A 390 22.35 6.59 -6.48
N ALA A 391 21.14 6.19 -6.09
CA ALA A 391 20.56 4.92 -6.52
C ALA A 391 20.41 4.85 -8.05
N ILE A 392 19.82 5.89 -8.67
CA ILE A 392 19.63 5.91 -10.13
C ILE A 392 20.98 6.00 -10.86
N THR A 393 21.94 6.72 -10.32
CA THR A 393 23.30 6.80 -10.89
C THR A 393 23.99 5.43 -10.86
N ARG A 394 23.91 4.68 -9.76
CA ARG A 394 24.44 3.32 -9.66
C ARG A 394 23.76 2.37 -10.64
N MET A 395 22.43 2.45 -10.75
CA MET A 395 21.67 1.62 -11.69
C MET A 395 22.11 1.91 -13.14
N ALA A 396 22.26 3.17 -13.51
CA ALA A 396 22.71 3.58 -14.84
C ALA A 396 24.15 3.14 -15.14
N ALA A 397 25.07 3.29 -14.19
CA ALA A 397 26.45 2.84 -14.31
C ALA A 397 26.53 1.32 -14.51
N ALA A 398 25.74 0.54 -13.77
CA ALA A 398 25.67 -0.90 -13.92
C ALA A 398 25.15 -1.31 -15.32
N VAL A 399 24.11 -0.63 -15.82
CA VAL A 399 23.61 -0.85 -17.18
C VAL A 399 24.69 -0.54 -18.21
N SER A 400 25.38 0.60 -18.09
CA SER A 400 26.43 1.02 -19.04
C SER A 400 27.68 0.11 -19.02
N ALA A 401 27.98 -0.52 -17.88
CA ALA A 401 29.15 -1.41 -17.75
C ALA A 401 28.95 -2.76 -18.44
N GLN A 402 27.74 -3.11 -18.86
CA GLN A 402 27.43 -4.34 -19.60
C GLN A 402 27.62 -4.16 -21.12
N TRP A 403 27.94 -2.93 -21.58
CA TRP A 403 28.13 -2.54 -23.00
C TRP A 403 29.49 -1.91 -23.25
#